data_ecfcc68d8673b181a777357609016aa4
#
_entry.id   ecfcc68d8673b181a777357609016aa4
#
_cell.length_a   1.000
_cell.length_b   1.000
_cell.length_c   1.000
_cell.angle_alpha   90.00
_cell.angle_beta   90.00
_cell.angle_gamma   90.00
#
_symmetry.space_group_name_H-M   'P 1'
#
loop_
_entity.id
_entity.type
_entity.pdbx_description
1 polymer ?
#
loop_
_entity_poly.entity_id
_entity_poly.type
_entity_poly.pdbx_seq_one_letter_code
_entity_poly.pdbx_strand_id
1 'polypeptide(L)'
;MTVPLNSGRVRATTCLATAMLWVATVLCSQLACAQAPQGSLADRLKAVQNGPAEGPPVLPAWKPVSFGAAAPIIPLVPGLKVVTAVSASLGDYESIKSIQSVGADVVRLQYSADKPQPKMTGLPGSGEGGTADPKNEFPDKVACLRLIDVADLGKAHGYSELFCENKVEHFTGVTSISASTEMLNQLRAGQPTEFHFAPDNKFAVFMQLGAQVEHQKSRQPTLTKYAGQMMYSCSLHRVGATDVAVPVLLNDQRVELPALHAMCTLDDKEEVHVYYLDQPANPLTLAFQLGPLDSRLQVIKITVPPPATAKSAAAGGGEGGSAMERALATRQPVTVYGIYFDFGSATIKPESEAVLRQIADIMRKNPDWNLGVSGYTDNIGGDKANLALSQRRAAAVKDALLTRYQIAPGRLATGGYGAAAPIESNATLEGRARNRRVELRRQ
;
A
#
# COMPACT_ATOMS: atom_id res chain seq x y z
N MET A 1 22.93 -85.04 -36.04
CA MET A 1 21.46 -84.94 -36.14
C MET A 1 21.05 -83.76 -35.28
N THR A 2 20.81 -82.69 -35.98
CA THR A 2 19.64 -81.77 -35.93
C THR A 2 19.18 -81.24 -34.60
N VAL A 3 19.56 -79.99 -34.29
CA VAL A 3 18.81 -78.75 -34.12
C VAL A 3 17.45 -78.85 -33.34
N PRO A 4 16.95 -77.81 -32.58
CA PRO A 4 17.15 -76.38 -32.78
C PRO A 4 17.28 -75.48 -31.50
N LEU A 5 17.74 -74.30 -31.84
CA LEU A 5 17.61 -73.05 -31.12
C LEU A 5 16.15 -72.67 -30.71
N ASN A 6 15.97 -72.06 -29.55
CA ASN A 6 15.05 -70.88 -29.44
C ASN A 6 15.36 -69.99 -28.25
N SER A 7 15.82 -68.85 -28.52
CA SER A 7 15.30 -67.49 -28.33
C SER A 7 14.57 -67.18 -26.98
N GLY A 8 15.19 -66.35 -26.18
CA GLY A 8 14.63 -65.83 -24.93
C GLY A 8 15.33 -64.57 -24.43
N ARG A 9 15.75 -63.68 -25.36
CA ARG A 9 16.08 -62.30 -25.00
C ARG A 9 14.88 -61.43 -25.42
N VAL A 10 14.08 -60.99 -24.51
CA VAL A 10 13.28 -59.73 -24.46
C VAL A 10 12.44 -59.77 -23.19
N ARG A 11 12.87 -59.18 -22.12
CA ARG A 11 12.00 -58.69 -21.00
C ARG A 11 12.83 -58.01 -19.86
N ALA A 12 13.79 -57.16 -20.20
CA ALA A 12 14.49 -56.39 -19.16
C ALA A 12 14.55 -54.87 -19.41
N THR A 13 13.87 -54.38 -20.46
CA THR A 13 13.97 -52.95 -20.82
C THR A 13 12.68 -52.15 -20.59
N THR A 14 11.59 -52.76 -20.13
CA THR A 14 10.30 -52.07 -19.92
C THR A 14 10.02 -51.66 -18.45
N CYS A 15 10.79 -52.14 -17.47
CA CYS A 15 10.59 -51.77 -16.07
C CYS A 15 11.35 -50.51 -15.59
N LEU A 16 12.38 -50.05 -16.32
CA LEU A 16 13.14 -48.83 -15.92
C LEU A 16 12.51 -47.53 -16.43
N ALA A 17 11.74 -47.58 -17.51
CA ALA A 17 11.06 -46.39 -18.05
C ALA A 17 9.81 -45.97 -17.25
N THR A 18 9.13 -46.92 -16.61
CA THR A 18 7.95 -46.64 -15.76
C THR A 18 8.30 -46.16 -14.36
N ALA A 19 9.47 -46.53 -13.83
CA ALA A 19 9.93 -46.04 -12.52
C ALA A 19 10.45 -44.59 -12.56
N MET A 20 11.01 -44.12 -13.67
CA MET A 20 11.42 -42.72 -13.83
C MET A 20 10.26 -41.77 -14.09
N LEU A 21 9.15 -42.25 -14.68
CA LEU A 21 7.95 -41.42 -14.88
C LEU A 21 7.18 -41.18 -13.57
N TRP A 22 7.25 -42.11 -12.60
CA TRP A 22 6.58 -41.96 -11.29
C TRP A 22 7.35 -41.06 -10.32
N VAL A 23 8.66 -41.01 -10.41
CA VAL A 23 9.48 -40.10 -9.59
C VAL A 23 9.36 -38.66 -10.07
N ALA A 24 9.17 -38.43 -11.36
CA ALA A 24 8.94 -37.10 -11.93
C ALA A 24 7.54 -36.53 -11.58
N THR A 25 6.52 -37.39 -11.44
CA THR A 25 5.15 -36.96 -11.08
C THR A 25 4.96 -36.74 -9.58
N VAL A 26 5.71 -37.40 -8.70
CA VAL A 26 5.62 -37.22 -7.25
C VAL A 26 6.47 -36.01 -6.75
N LEU A 27 7.55 -35.65 -7.48
CA LEU A 27 8.32 -34.43 -7.16
C LEU A 27 7.70 -33.14 -7.70
N CYS A 28 6.76 -33.23 -8.67
CA CYS A 28 6.04 -32.06 -9.18
C CYS A 28 4.82 -31.67 -8.30
N SER A 29 4.40 -32.51 -7.36
CA SER A 29 3.25 -32.24 -6.48
C SER A 29 3.61 -31.53 -5.17
N GLN A 30 4.90 -31.25 -4.89
CA GLN A 30 5.34 -30.54 -3.67
C GLN A 30 6.02 -29.19 -3.92
N LEU A 31 6.28 -28.83 -5.17
CA LEU A 31 6.59 -27.47 -5.56
C LEU A 31 5.31 -26.87 -6.14
N ALA A 32 4.60 -26.09 -5.36
CA ALA A 32 3.58 -25.18 -5.86
C ALA A 32 4.29 -24.15 -6.75
N CYS A 33 4.64 -24.56 -7.97
CA CYS A 33 4.92 -23.63 -9.04
C CYS A 33 3.60 -22.87 -9.27
N ALA A 34 3.55 -21.62 -8.83
CA ALA A 34 2.54 -20.69 -9.30
C ALA A 34 2.66 -20.61 -10.81
N GLN A 35 1.92 -21.46 -11.51
CA GLN A 35 1.80 -21.39 -12.96
C GLN A 35 1.16 -20.04 -13.28
N ALA A 36 1.85 -19.22 -14.06
CA ALA A 36 1.23 -18.05 -14.65
C ALA A 36 -0.06 -18.52 -15.35
N PRO A 37 -1.19 -17.83 -15.15
CA PRO A 37 -2.46 -18.27 -15.70
C PRO A 37 -2.35 -18.40 -17.22
N GLN A 38 -2.51 -19.65 -17.70
CA GLN A 38 -2.55 -19.95 -19.11
C GLN A 38 -3.94 -19.59 -19.64
N GLY A 39 -4.00 -18.66 -20.56
CA GLY A 39 -5.23 -18.23 -21.22
C GLY A 39 -4.98 -16.93 -21.99
N SER A 40 -5.77 -16.72 -23.04
CA SER A 40 -5.71 -15.43 -23.75
C SER A 40 -6.16 -14.31 -22.83
N LEU A 41 -5.73 -13.07 -23.10
CA LEU A 41 -6.21 -11.88 -22.36
C LEU A 41 -7.75 -11.84 -22.32
N ALA A 42 -8.41 -12.26 -23.41
CA ALA A 42 -9.87 -12.31 -23.51
C ALA A 42 -10.49 -13.34 -22.55
N ASP A 43 -9.87 -14.51 -22.36
CA ASP A 43 -10.36 -15.53 -21.44
C ASP A 43 -10.19 -15.09 -19.98
N ARG A 44 -9.08 -14.42 -19.68
CA ARG A 44 -8.80 -13.84 -18.35
C ARG A 44 -9.75 -12.70 -18.03
N LEU A 45 -10.05 -11.81 -18.98
CA LEU A 45 -11.05 -10.76 -18.84
C LEU A 45 -12.46 -11.32 -18.60
N LYS A 46 -12.85 -12.39 -19.30
CA LYS A 46 -14.15 -13.07 -19.06
C LYS A 46 -14.23 -13.70 -17.68
N ALA A 47 -13.15 -14.29 -17.17
CA ALA A 47 -13.11 -14.86 -15.83
C ALA A 47 -13.30 -13.78 -14.74
N VAL A 48 -12.74 -12.60 -14.93
CA VAL A 48 -12.91 -11.45 -14.02
C VAL A 48 -14.34 -10.88 -14.08
N GLN A 49 -14.96 -10.82 -15.26
CA GLN A 49 -16.33 -10.32 -15.43
C GLN A 49 -17.39 -11.21 -14.74
N ASN A 50 -17.10 -12.50 -14.58
CA ASN A 50 -18.02 -13.48 -13.98
C ASN A 50 -17.67 -13.85 -12.54
N GLY A 51 -16.59 -13.27 -11.97
CA GLY A 51 -16.24 -13.45 -10.56
C GLY A 51 -17.24 -12.74 -9.64
N PRO A 52 -17.50 -13.28 -8.43
CA PRO A 52 -18.30 -12.58 -7.45
C PRO A 52 -17.66 -11.23 -7.14
N ALA A 53 -18.45 -10.17 -7.06
CA ALA A 53 -17.97 -8.86 -6.60
C ALA A 53 -17.42 -9.02 -5.18
N GLU A 54 -16.12 -8.80 -5.01
CA GLU A 54 -15.53 -8.78 -3.67
C GLU A 54 -16.12 -7.59 -2.89
N GLY A 55 -16.52 -7.82 -1.64
CA GLY A 55 -17.04 -6.80 -0.75
C GLY A 55 -16.03 -5.69 -0.44
N PRO A 56 -16.41 -4.68 0.35
CA PRO A 56 -15.48 -3.63 0.77
C PRO A 56 -14.28 -4.25 1.48
N PRO A 57 -13.07 -3.68 1.34
CA PRO A 57 -11.87 -4.22 1.94
C PRO A 57 -11.98 -4.19 3.47
N VAL A 58 -11.48 -5.23 4.10
CA VAL A 58 -11.40 -5.34 5.55
C VAL A 58 -9.94 -5.41 5.98
N LEU A 59 -9.62 -4.98 7.20
CA LEU A 59 -8.34 -5.34 7.78
C LEU A 59 -8.38 -6.85 8.06
N PRO A 60 -7.36 -7.61 7.61
CA PRO A 60 -7.31 -9.03 7.84
C PRO A 60 -7.13 -9.32 9.34
N ALA A 61 -7.63 -10.45 9.79
CA ALA A 61 -7.27 -10.99 11.11
C ALA A 61 -5.82 -11.51 11.03
N TRP A 62 -4.86 -10.64 11.36
CA TRP A 62 -3.45 -11.02 11.38
C TRP A 62 -3.15 -12.02 12.48
N LYS A 63 -2.25 -12.96 12.18
CA LYS A 63 -1.91 -14.04 13.11
C LYS A 63 -1.04 -13.52 14.24
N PRO A 64 -1.28 -13.96 15.50
CA PRO A 64 -0.36 -13.74 16.59
C PRO A 64 1.01 -14.35 16.27
N VAL A 65 2.08 -13.62 16.53
CA VAL A 65 3.46 -14.04 16.24
C VAL A 65 4.38 -13.58 17.37
N SER A 66 5.29 -14.45 17.75
CA SER A 66 6.42 -14.05 18.61
C SER A 66 7.59 -13.65 17.70
N PHE A 67 7.86 -12.36 17.63
CA PHE A 67 9.04 -11.85 16.92
C PHE A 67 10.25 -12.02 17.86
N GLY A 68 11.26 -12.76 17.38
CA GLY A 68 12.58 -12.78 18.02
C GLY A 68 13.34 -11.46 17.79
N ALA A 69 14.58 -11.39 18.23
CA ALA A 69 15.46 -10.22 18.10
C ALA A 69 15.75 -9.77 16.64
N ALA A 70 15.19 -10.46 15.65
CA ALA A 70 15.43 -10.23 14.21
C ALA A 70 14.38 -9.35 13.52
N ALA A 71 13.42 -8.75 14.24
CA ALA A 71 12.46 -7.84 13.62
C ALA A 71 13.16 -6.61 13.00
N PRO A 72 12.81 -6.21 11.77
CA PRO A 72 13.41 -5.03 11.15
C PRO A 72 13.18 -3.77 11.99
N ILE A 73 14.22 -2.97 12.20
CA ILE A 73 14.12 -1.70 12.90
C ILE A 73 13.75 -0.61 11.88
N ILE A 74 12.71 0.15 12.17
CA ILE A 74 12.26 1.28 11.37
C ILE A 74 12.61 2.58 12.09
N PRO A 75 13.74 3.21 11.77
CA PRO A 75 14.18 4.43 12.46
C PRO A 75 13.36 5.65 11.99
N LEU A 76 13.09 6.57 12.90
CA LEU A 76 12.53 7.89 12.56
C LEU A 76 13.69 8.80 12.12
N VAL A 77 13.94 8.85 10.82
CA VAL A 77 15.08 9.59 10.22
C VAL A 77 14.63 10.39 9.01
N PRO A 78 15.37 11.47 8.66
CA PRO A 78 15.11 12.21 7.42
C PRO A 78 15.16 11.27 6.20
N GLY A 79 14.17 11.38 5.31
CA GLY A 79 14.04 10.53 4.13
C GLY A 79 13.23 9.24 4.36
N LEU A 80 12.84 8.92 5.60
CA LEU A 80 11.84 7.86 5.85
C LEU A 80 10.55 8.22 5.12
N LYS A 81 10.03 7.29 4.32
CA LYS A 81 8.73 7.41 3.64
C LYS A 81 7.81 6.28 4.08
N VAL A 82 6.57 6.62 4.35
CA VAL A 82 5.50 5.68 4.70
C VAL A 82 4.35 5.90 3.74
N VAL A 83 3.95 4.87 3.01
CA VAL A 83 2.79 4.86 2.12
C VAL A 83 1.67 4.10 2.81
N THR A 84 0.53 4.74 2.95
CA THR A 84 -0.65 4.19 3.60
C THR A 84 -1.79 4.08 2.59
N ALA A 85 -2.36 2.90 2.45
CA ALA A 85 -3.62 2.71 1.76
C ALA A 85 -4.76 3.08 2.71
N VAL A 86 -5.70 3.86 2.22
CA VAL A 86 -6.87 4.34 2.96
C VAL A 86 -8.12 3.93 2.21
N SER A 87 -9.08 3.34 2.91
CA SER A 87 -10.45 3.14 2.44
C SER A 87 -11.38 3.99 3.28
N ALA A 88 -12.10 4.86 2.63
CA ALA A 88 -13.08 5.75 3.23
C ALA A 88 -14.39 5.70 2.43
N SER A 89 -15.46 6.28 2.98
CA SER A 89 -16.78 6.30 2.36
C SER A 89 -16.79 6.87 0.92
N LEU A 90 -15.85 7.72 0.58
CA LEU A 90 -15.70 8.32 -0.75
C LEU A 90 -14.85 7.49 -1.72
N GLY A 91 -14.23 6.42 -1.27
CA GLY A 91 -13.39 5.54 -2.05
C GLY A 91 -11.98 5.37 -1.49
N ASP A 92 -11.21 4.52 -2.15
CA ASP A 92 -9.86 4.19 -1.75
C ASP A 92 -8.85 5.19 -2.33
N TYR A 93 -7.85 5.55 -1.53
CA TYR A 93 -6.72 6.36 -1.97
C TYR A 93 -5.44 5.96 -1.23
N GLU A 94 -4.32 6.55 -1.62
CA GLU A 94 -3.05 6.39 -0.92
C GLU A 94 -2.56 7.74 -0.41
N SER A 95 -2.04 7.73 0.82
CA SER A 95 -1.30 8.85 1.40
C SER A 95 0.18 8.52 1.47
N ILE A 96 1.02 9.54 1.33
CA ILE A 96 2.47 9.44 1.45
C ILE A 96 2.92 10.40 2.54
N LYS A 97 3.58 9.86 3.55
CA LYS A 97 4.23 10.59 4.63
C LYS A 97 5.75 10.52 4.42
N SER A 98 6.43 11.64 4.40
CA SER A 98 7.88 11.71 4.20
C SER A 98 8.50 12.59 5.27
N ILE A 99 9.41 12.02 6.06
CA ILE A 99 10.16 12.77 7.07
C ILE A 99 11.19 13.64 6.37
N GLN A 100 11.03 14.96 6.46
CA GLN A 100 11.93 15.94 5.86
C GLN A 100 13.14 16.21 6.75
N SER A 101 12.88 16.36 8.06
CA SER A 101 13.93 16.56 9.06
C SER A 101 13.46 16.09 10.44
N VAL A 102 14.43 15.68 11.25
CA VAL A 102 14.26 15.39 12.68
C VAL A 102 15.18 16.35 13.43
N GLY A 103 14.60 17.36 14.04
CA GLY A 103 15.31 18.33 14.87
C GLY A 103 15.28 17.96 16.36
N ALA A 104 15.85 18.79 17.21
CA ALA A 104 15.81 18.61 18.66
C ALA A 104 14.39 18.79 19.22
N ASP A 105 13.64 19.75 18.69
CA ASP A 105 12.32 20.12 19.19
C ASP A 105 11.18 19.70 18.27
N VAL A 106 11.42 19.64 16.95
CA VAL A 106 10.38 19.44 15.95
C VAL A 106 10.81 18.45 14.86
N VAL A 107 9.92 17.51 14.54
CA VAL A 107 9.96 16.68 13.34
C VAL A 107 9.13 17.34 12.24
N ARG A 108 9.70 17.46 11.04
CA ARG A 108 9.00 17.96 9.84
C ARG A 108 8.58 16.80 8.97
N LEU A 109 7.28 16.64 8.82
CA LEU A 109 6.66 15.58 8.03
C LEU A 109 5.91 16.21 6.85
N GLN A 110 6.30 15.87 5.64
CA GLN A 110 5.52 16.18 4.44
C GLN A 110 4.46 15.11 4.25
N TYR A 111 3.21 15.52 4.22
CA TYR A 111 2.06 14.69 3.87
C TYR A 111 1.60 15.01 2.46
N SER A 112 1.20 14.00 1.69
CA SER A 112 0.49 14.16 0.42
C SER A 112 -0.50 13.01 0.22
N ALA A 113 -1.67 13.32 -0.34
CA ALA A 113 -2.68 12.36 -0.71
C ALA A 113 -3.51 12.87 -1.89
N ASP A 114 -4.03 11.95 -2.70
CA ASP A 114 -5.07 12.24 -3.68
C ASP A 114 -6.36 11.63 -3.16
N LYS A 115 -7.23 12.47 -2.61
CA LYS A 115 -8.50 12.01 -2.02
C LYS A 115 -9.60 11.98 -3.09
N PRO A 116 -10.46 10.93 -3.09
CA PRO A 116 -11.65 10.91 -3.91
C PRO A 116 -12.55 12.11 -3.58
N GLN A 117 -13.14 12.72 -4.61
CA GLN A 117 -14.10 13.83 -4.46
C GLN A 117 -15.51 13.27 -4.28
N PRO A 118 -16.33 13.84 -3.39
CA PRO A 118 -17.76 13.59 -3.42
C PRO A 118 -18.32 14.15 -4.74
N LYS A 119 -18.92 13.29 -5.58
CA LYS A 119 -19.73 13.77 -6.68
C LYS A 119 -20.96 14.44 -6.07
N MET A 120 -20.96 15.75 -6.02
CA MET A 120 -22.14 16.54 -5.64
C MET A 120 -23.16 16.44 -6.77
N THR A 121 -23.82 15.31 -6.92
CA THR A 121 -25.02 15.20 -7.74
C THR A 121 -26.20 15.66 -6.88
N GLY A 122 -26.65 16.90 -7.13
CA GLY A 122 -27.93 17.45 -6.70
C GLY A 122 -28.36 17.16 -5.26
N LEU A 123 -28.15 18.11 -4.35
CA LEU A 123 -28.91 18.14 -3.10
C LEU A 123 -30.43 18.29 -3.48
N PRO A 124 -31.31 17.44 -2.93
CA PRO A 124 -32.76 17.64 -3.11
C PRO A 124 -33.13 18.99 -2.50
N GLY A 125 -33.48 19.96 -3.34
CA GLY A 125 -33.95 21.30 -2.90
C GLY A 125 -33.21 22.49 -3.51
N SER A 126 -32.12 22.31 -4.28
CA SER A 126 -31.57 23.40 -5.08
C SER A 126 -32.38 23.52 -6.36
N GLY A 127 -33.23 24.54 -6.43
CA GLY A 127 -33.95 24.91 -7.65
C GLY A 127 -33.02 25.05 -8.82
N GLU A 128 -33.53 24.75 -10.00
CA GLU A 128 -32.91 24.83 -11.29
C GLU A 128 -32.05 26.11 -11.43
N GLY A 129 -30.78 25.97 -11.74
CA GLY A 129 -29.96 27.07 -12.25
C GLY A 129 -28.60 27.35 -11.57
N GLY A 130 -28.21 26.65 -10.53
CA GLY A 130 -26.88 26.80 -9.96
C GLY A 130 -25.85 26.07 -10.81
N THR A 131 -25.18 26.75 -11.75
CA THR A 131 -23.90 26.27 -12.28
C THR A 131 -22.95 26.15 -11.09
N ALA A 132 -22.54 24.90 -10.76
CA ALA A 132 -21.50 24.67 -9.77
C ALA A 132 -20.30 25.54 -10.15
N ASP A 133 -19.91 26.47 -9.28
CA ASP A 133 -18.71 27.28 -9.50
C ASP A 133 -17.52 26.30 -9.52
N PRO A 134 -16.83 26.12 -10.66
CA PRO A 134 -15.69 25.22 -10.75
C PRO A 134 -14.53 25.63 -9.83
N LYS A 135 -14.61 26.77 -9.15
CA LYS A 135 -13.62 27.24 -8.16
C LYS A 135 -13.84 26.71 -6.75
N ASN A 136 -14.97 26.05 -6.47
CA ASN A 136 -15.25 25.42 -5.18
C ASN A 136 -15.04 23.90 -5.16
N GLU A 137 -14.35 23.37 -6.15
CA GLU A 137 -13.86 22.00 -6.09
C GLU A 137 -12.82 21.88 -4.98
N PHE A 138 -13.08 21.04 -3.99
CA PHE A 138 -12.08 20.66 -3.00
C PHE A 138 -10.88 20.06 -3.78
N PRO A 139 -9.64 20.44 -3.45
CA PRO A 139 -8.50 19.98 -4.24
C PRO A 139 -8.42 18.46 -4.21
N ASP A 140 -8.36 17.81 -5.38
CA ASP A 140 -8.10 16.37 -5.51
C ASP A 140 -6.77 16.00 -4.85
N LYS A 141 -5.87 16.96 -4.79
CA LYS A 141 -4.53 16.83 -4.21
C LYS A 141 -4.45 17.58 -2.91
N VAL A 142 -4.13 16.83 -1.87
CA VAL A 142 -3.86 17.37 -0.54
C VAL A 142 -2.38 17.25 -0.28
N ALA A 143 -1.74 18.36 0.08
CA ALA A 143 -0.33 18.38 0.46
C ALA A 143 -0.07 19.43 1.53
N CYS A 144 0.56 19.04 2.63
CA CYS A 144 0.93 19.95 3.72
C CYS A 144 2.22 19.52 4.41
N LEU A 145 2.88 20.49 5.02
CA LEU A 145 3.96 20.25 5.96
C LEU A 145 3.37 20.19 7.37
N ARG A 146 3.50 19.04 8.02
CA ARG A 146 3.12 18.86 9.43
C ARG A 146 4.35 19.02 10.32
N LEU A 147 4.22 19.86 11.33
CA LEU A 147 5.19 19.99 12.42
C LEU A 147 4.71 19.14 13.60
N ILE A 148 5.57 18.24 14.10
CA ILE A 148 5.29 17.39 15.26
C ILE A 148 6.33 17.71 16.31
N ASP A 149 5.89 18.10 17.50
CA ASP A 149 6.81 18.34 18.62
C ASP A 149 7.46 17.02 19.04
N VAL A 150 8.78 17.02 19.21
CA VAL A 150 9.52 15.82 19.68
C VAL A 150 9.00 15.35 21.03
N ALA A 151 8.58 16.30 21.90
CA ALA A 151 7.95 16.00 23.17
C ALA A 151 6.65 15.18 23.00
N ASP A 152 5.90 15.45 21.93
CA ASP A 152 4.63 14.74 21.65
C ASP A 152 4.86 13.30 21.17
N LEU A 153 5.98 13.02 20.50
CA LEU A 153 6.38 11.63 20.21
C LEU A 153 6.62 10.84 21.50
N GLY A 154 6.97 11.51 22.59
CA GLY A 154 7.14 10.91 23.92
C GLY A 154 5.83 10.64 24.66
N LYS A 155 4.87 11.57 24.61
CA LYS A 155 3.75 11.64 25.58
C LYS A 155 2.37 12.00 25.02
N ALA A 156 2.23 12.33 23.73
CA ALA A 156 0.93 12.71 23.17
C ALA A 156 -0.04 11.53 23.15
N HIS A 157 -1.31 11.81 23.40
CA HIS A 157 -2.42 10.85 23.29
C HIS A 157 -3.31 11.14 22.08
N GLY A 158 -2.99 12.16 21.29
CA GLY A 158 -3.71 12.53 20.08
C GLY A 158 -3.08 11.98 18.80
N TYR A 159 -3.93 11.50 17.89
CA TYR A 159 -3.55 11.06 16.55
C TYR A 159 -4.41 11.74 15.49
N SER A 160 -3.78 12.30 14.48
CA SER A 160 -4.48 12.88 13.36
C SER A 160 -3.73 12.62 12.05
N GLU A 161 -4.32 11.80 11.20
CA GLU A 161 -3.74 11.51 9.89
C GLU A 161 -4.13 12.54 8.82
N LEU A 162 -5.30 13.16 8.93
CA LEU A 162 -6.08 13.58 7.79
C LEU A 162 -6.26 15.09 7.62
N PHE A 163 -5.57 15.89 8.42
CA PHE A 163 -5.60 17.34 8.24
C PHE A 163 -4.62 17.76 7.15
N CYS A 164 -5.00 18.63 6.32
CA CYS A 164 -4.20 19.44 5.41
C CYS A 164 -5.08 20.58 4.93
N GLU A 165 -5.60 21.33 5.86
CA GLU A 165 -6.36 22.56 5.58
C GLU A 165 -5.42 23.70 5.23
N ASN A 166 -4.22 23.69 5.81
CA ASN A 166 -3.20 24.70 5.63
C ASN A 166 -1.92 24.10 5.04
N LYS A 167 -1.12 24.94 4.39
CA LYS A 167 0.18 24.52 3.85
C LYS A 167 1.15 24.03 4.91
N VAL A 168 1.06 24.60 6.12
CA VAL A 168 1.83 24.22 7.31
C VAL A 168 0.87 24.06 8.46
N GLU A 169 0.95 22.93 9.15
CA GLU A 169 0.11 22.60 10.30
C GLU A 169 0.98 22.23 11.50
N HIS A 170 0.61 22.71 12.67
CA HIS A 170 1.24 22.40 13.95
C HIS A 170 0.17 22.26 15.01
N PHE A 171 0.05 21.09 15.59
CA PHE A 171 -0.90 20.77 16.66
C PHE A 171 -0.14 20.13 17.81
N THR A 172 -0.01 20.86 18.92
CA THR A 172 0.61 20.34 20.14
C THR A 172 -0.26 19.27 20.78
N GLY A 173 0.34 18.18 21.26
CA GLY A 173 -0.37 17.04 21.86
C GLY A 173 -0.90 16.04 20.85
N VAL A 174 -0.56 16.19 19.57
CA VAL A 174 -1.06 15.33 18.47
C VAL A 174 0.09 14.85 17.60
N THR A 175 0.15 13.55 17.39
CA THR A 175 1.04 12.94 16.38
C THR A 175 0.28 12.70 15.06
N SER A 176 1.00 12.42 13.99
CA SER A 176 0.43 12.12 12.67
C SER A 176 1.02 10.89 12.01
N ILE A 177 1.89 10.18 12.72
CA ILE A 177 2.61 9.04 12.16
C ILE A 177 2.64 7.84 13.10
N SER A 178 2.57 8.08 14.41
CA SER A 178 2.84 7.05 15.43
C SER A 178 1.98 7.24 16.68
N ALA A 179 1.96 6.24 17.57
CA ALA A 179 1.65 6.47 18.98
C ALA A 179 2.79 7.26 19.63
N SER A 180 2.57 7.78 20.84
CA SER A 180 3.69 8.19 21.69
C SER A 180 4.37 6.97 22.33
N THR A 181 5.63 7.16 22.75
CA THR A 181 6.36 6.12 23.49
C THR A 181 5.65 5.76 24.79
N GLU A 182 5.03 6.72 25.46
CA GLU A 182 4.26 6.52 26.69
C GLU A 182 3.06 5.61 26.44
N MET A 183 2.22 5.91 25.44
CA MET A 183 1.07 5.08 25.07
C MET A 183 1.50 3.64 24.76
N LEU A 184 2.55 3.47 23.95
CA LEU A 184 3.03 2.12 23.61
C LEU A 184 3.48 1.36 24.86
N ASN A 185 4.20 2.00 25.78
CA ASN A 185 4.69 1.36 27.00
C ASN A 185 3.54 0.99 27.95
N GLN A 186 2.50 1.83 28.10
CA GLN A 186 1.30 1.51 28.87
C GLN A 186 0.60 0.27 28.30
N LEU A 187 0.38 0.25 26.98
CA LEU A 187 -0.25 -0.90 26.31
C LEU A 187 0.58 -2.18 26.41
N ARG A 188 1.92 -2.09 26.32
CA ARG A 188 2.82 -3.23 26.57
C ARG A 188 2.69 -3.79 27.97
N ALA A 189 2.52 -2.91 28.96
CA ALA A 189 2.30 -3.30 30.35
C ALA A 189 0.88 -3.82 30.62
N GLY A 190 0.02 -3.88 29.60
CA GLY A 190 -1.38 -4.28 29.74
C GLY A 190 -2.25 -3.22 30.42
N GLN A 191 -1.76 -1.99 30.52
CA GLN A 191 -2.50 -0.87 31.10
C GLN A 191 -3.28 -0.12 30.01
N PRO A 192 -4.49 0.36 30.32
CA PRO A 192 -5.23 1.22 29.40
C PRO A 192 -4.55 2.57 29.25
N THR A 193 -4.75 3.20 28.08
CA THR A 193 -4.27 4.55 27.80
C THR A 193 -5.37 5.38 27.14
N GLU A 194 -5.42 6.65 27.45
CA GLU A 194 -6.28 7.60 26.72
C GLU A 194 -5.87 7.68 25.27
N PHE A 195 -6.85 7.77 24.39
CA PHE A 195 -6.63 7.93 22.95
C PHE A 195 -7.62 8.91 22.37
N HIS A 196 -7.10 9.93 21.71
CA HIS A 196 -7.87 10.93 21.00
C HIS A 196 -7.52 10.87 19.52
N PHE A 197 -8.51 10.83 18.65
CA PHE A 197 -8.25 10.82 17.22
C PHE A 197 -9.26 11.67 16.46
N ALA A 198 -8.77 12.32 15.42
CA ALA A 198 -9.61 13.08 14.54
C ALA A 198 -10.14 12.18 13.42
N PRO A 199 -11.46 12.17 13.19
CA PRO A 199 -12.02 11.62 11.98
C PRO A 199 -11.51 12.43 10.77
N ASP A 200 -11.72 11.88 9.56
CA ASP A 200 -11.48 12.69 8.35
C ASP A 200 -12.31 13.99 8.45
N ASN A 201 -11.66 15.14 8.44
CA ASN A 201 -12.29 16.45 8.68
C ASN A 201 -13.53 16.70 7.82
N LYS A 202 -13.56 16.15 6.61
CA LYS A 202 -14.74 16.28 5.74
C LYS A 202 -15.93 15.50 6.25
N PHE A 203 -15.72 14.40 6.96
CA PHE A 203 -16.79 13.65 7.59
C PHE A 203 -17.38 14.43 8.77
N ALA A 204 -16.54 15.04 9.61
CA ALA A 204 -17.02 15.88 10.72
C ALA A 204 -17.79 17.11 10.21
N VAL A 205 -17.33 17.76 9.14
CA VAL A 205 -18.03 18.90 8.52
C VAL A 205 -19.30 18.45 7.81
N PHE A 206 -19.30 17.31 7.12
CA PHE A 206 -20.49 16.75 6.48
C PHE A 206 -21.52 16.32 7.50
N MET A 207 -21.11 15.77 8.64
CA MET A 207 -21.98 15.42 9.75
C MET A 207 -22.54 16.65 10.46
N GLN A 208 -21.77 17.73 10.57
CA GLN A 208 -22.24 19.00 11.13
C GLN A 208 -23.26 19.70 10.21
N LEU A 209 -23.10 19.57 8.88
CA LEU A 209 -24.09 20.01 7.88
C LEU A 209 -25.28 19.05 7.75
N GLY A 210 -25.06 17.74 7.93
CA GLY A 210 -26.10 16.69 7.89
C GLY A 210 -26.92 16.57 9.17
N ALA A 211 -26.51 17.21 10.27
CA ALA A 211 -27.26 17.23 11.56
C ALA A 211 -28.62 17.93 11.49
N GLN A 212 -29.00 18.49 10.33
CA GLN A 212 -30.36 18.96 10.07
C GLN A 212 -31.34 17.86 9.62
N VAL A 213 -30.88 16.63 9.37
CA VAL A 213 -31.72 15.48 9.06
C VAL A 213 -32.04 14.75 10.37
N GLU A 214 -33.21 14.98 10.89
CA GLU A 214 -33.67 14.60 12.26
C GLU A 214 -33.65 13.11 12.61
N HIS A 215 -33.34 12.20 11.69
CA HIS A 215 -33.44 10.76 11.92
C HIS A 215 -32.13 10.03 12.24
N GLN A 216 -30.97 10.71 12.30
CA GLN A 216 -29.69 10.11 12.58
C GLN A 216 -29.02 10.55 13.90
N LYS A 217 -29.73 11.36 14.69
CA LYS A 217 -29.22 11.93 15.97
C LYS A 217 -28.89 10.92 17.09
N SER A 218 -29.20 9.64 16.94
CA SER A 218 -29.12 8.67 18.04
C SER A 218 -27.92 7.74 18.01
N ARG A 219 -26.95 7.94 17.11
CA ARG A 219 -25.81 7.03 16.96
C ARG A 219 -24.47 7.70 16.61
N GLN A 220 -24.25 8.94 17.01
CA GLN A 220 -22.98 9.61 16.73
C GLN A 220 -22.12 9.62 18.00
N PRO A 221 -20.86 9.17 17.91
CA PRO A 221 -19.96 9.25 19.06
C PRO A 221 -19.70 10.70 19.44
N THR A 222 -19.53 10.95 20.72
CA THR A 222 -19.32 12.29 21.25
C THR A 222 -17.94 12.81 20.89
N LEU A 223 -17.87 14.00 20.30
CA LEU A 223 -16.62 14.71 20.07
C LEU A 223 -16.24 15.51 21.31
N THR A 224 -15.01 15.36 21.76
CA THR A 224 -14.44 16.12 22.87
C THR A 224 -13.37 17.08 22.37
N LYS A 225 -13.17 18.19 23.08
CA LYS A 225 -12.09 19.12 22.73
C LYS A 225 -10.76 18.63 23.30
N TYR A 226 -9.85 18.25 22.42
CA TYR A 226 -8.48 17.86 22.76
C TYR A 226 -7.49 18.62 21.88
N ALA A 227 -6.41 19.12 22.46
CA ALA A 227 -5.37 19.84 21.71
C ALA A 227 -5.90 20.98 20.80
N GLY A 228 -7.00 21.63 21.22
CA GLY A 228 -7.64 22.68 20.45
C GLY A 228 -8.55 22.20 19.31
N GLN A 229 -8.72 20.90 19.11
CA GLN A 229 -9.50 20.27 18.06
C GLN A 229 -10.67 19.47 18.64
N MET A 230 -11.69 19.24 17.83
CA MET A 230 -12.76 18.30 18.17
C MET A 230 -12.33 16.90 17.75
N MET A 231 -12.16 16.00 18.71
CA MET A 231 -11.66 14.65 18.51
C MET A 231 -12.55 13.61 19.17
N TYR A 232 -12.60 12.41 18.63
CA TYR A 232 -13.14 11.25 19.33
C TYR A 232 -12.17 10.85 20.44
N SER A 233 -12.71 10.34 21.54
CA SER A 233 -11.93 9.95 22.72
C SER A 233 -12.38 8.59 23.21
N CYS A 234 -11.44 7.73 23.55
CA CYS A 234 -11.71 6.44 24.15
C CYS A 234 -10.53 5.95 25.01
N SER A 235 -10.76 4.94 25.82
CA SER A 235 -9.71 4.24 26.59
C SER A 235 -9.24 3.03 25.78
N LEU A 236 -8.02 3.11 25.27
CA LEU A 236 -7.41 2.08 24.43
C LEU A 236 -6.83 0.96 25.30
N HIS A 237 -7.13 -0.29 24.97
CA HIS A 237 -6.65 -1.49 25.67
C HIS A 237 -5.92 -2.41 24.70
N ARG A 238 -4.84 -3.04 25.13
CA ARG A 238 -4.16 -4.07 24.34
C ARG A 238 -5.05 -5.29 24.14
N VAL A 239 -5.10 -5.79 22.90
CA VAL A 239 -5.79 -7.03 22.54
C VAL A 239 -4.78 -8.18 22.48
N GLY A 240 -5.00 -9.19 23.35
CA GLY A 240 -4.11 -10.34 23.42
C GLY A 240 -2.77 -10.05 24.11
N ALA A 241 -1.99 -11.09 24.33
CA ALA A 241 -0.68 -11.03 25.00
C ALA A 241 0.50 -10.95 24.02
N THR A 242 0.28 -11.31 22.76
CA THR A 242 1.31 -11.36 21.71
C THR A 242 1.02 -10.35 20.62
N ASP A 243 2.07 -9.92 19.95
CA ASP A 243 1.94 -9.06 18.77
C ASP A 243 1.37 -9.84 17.58
N VAL A 244 0.90 -9.13 16.58
CA VAL A 244 0.46 -9.69 15.31
C VAL A 244 1.43 -9.31 14.19
N ALA A 245 1.49 -10.14 13.15
CA ALA A 245 2.35 -9.94 11.99
C ALA A 245 1.65 -9.11 10.93
N VAL A 246 2.02 -7.83 10.80
CA VAL A 246 1.48 -6.94 9.76
C VAL A 246 2.39 -6.95 8.54
N PRO A 247 1.91 -7.40 7.37
CA PRO A 247 2.72 -7.43 6.16
C PRO A 247 2.87 -6.02 5.57
N VAL A 248 4.11 -5.66 5.21
CA VAL A 248 4.45 -4.41 4.52
C VAL A 248 5.55 -4.64 3.49
N LEU A 249 5.71 -3.71 2.56
CA LEU A 249 6.90 -3.64 1.71
C LEU A 249 7.93 -2.74 2.38
N LEU A 250 9.00 -3.31 2.92
CA LEU A 250 10.15 -2.57 3.44
C LEU A 250 11.26 -2.53 2.37
N ASN A 251 11.53 -1.34 1.84
CA ASN A 251 12.49 -1.17 0.74
C ASN A 251 12.21 -2.13 -0.43
N ASP A 252 10.94 -2.25 -0.82
CA ASP A 252 10.42 -3.12 -1.87
C ASP A 252 10.49 -4.64 -1.60
N GLN A 253 10.90 -5.04 -0.41
CA GLN A 253 10.86 -6.44 0.04
C GLN A 253 9.68 -6.65 0.99
N ARG A 254 8.92 -7.74 0.78
CA ARG A 254 7.84 -8.10 1.68
C ARG A 254 8.40 -8.61 2.99
N VAL A 255 8.00 -7.95 4.08
CA VAL A 255 8.34 -8.34 5.44
C VAL A 255 7.09 -8.33 6.31
N GLU A 256 7.13 -9.03 7.43
CA GLU A 256 6.13 -8.94 8.48
C GLU A 256 6.71 -8.11 9.63
N LEU A 257 5.97 -7.09 10.06
CA LEU A 257 6.36 -6.25 11.19
C LEU A 257 5.57 -6.61 12.44
N PRO A 258 6.21 -6.62 13.63
CA PRO A 258 5.53 -6.82 14.90
C PRO A 258 4.60 -5.66 15.18
N ALA A 259 3.33 -5.92 15.38
CA ALA A 259 2.34 -4.92 15.71
C ALA A 259 1.60 -5.26 17.01
N LEU A 260 1.66 -4.34 17.96
CA LEU A 260 0.80 -4.36 19.11
C LEU A 260 -0.60 -3.97 18.65
N HIS A 261 -1.57 -4.87 18.83
CA HIS A 261 -2.98 -4.60 18.57
C HIS A 261 -3.63 -4.01 19.81
N ALA A 262 -4.28 -2.88 19.67
CA ALA A 262 -5.07 -2.25 20.70
C ALA A 262 -6.46 -1.90 20.17
N MET A 263 -7.45 -1.86 21.05
CA MET A 263 -8.83 -1.51 20.73
C MET A 263 -9.47 -0.66 21.82
N CYS A 264 -10.47 0.10 21.43
CA CYS A 264 -11.43 0.74 22.33
C CYS A 264 -12.82 0.76 21.70
N THR A 265 -13.81 1.08 22.49
CA THR A 265 -15.19 1.24 22.05
C THR A 265 -15.60 2.68 22.31
N LEU A 266 -16.18 3.32 21.33
CA LEU A 266 -16.78 4.65 21.46
C LEU A 266 -18.16 4.55 22.17
N ASP A 267 -18.68 5.68 22.60
CA ASP A 267 -19.95 5.77 23.30
C ASP A 267 -21.16 5.29 22.48
N ASP A 268 -21.08 5.33 21.15
CA ASP A 268 -22.05 4.76 20.21
C ASP A 268 -21.88 3.25 19.95
N LYS A 269 -20.94 2.61 20.62
CA LYS A 269 -20.54 1.19 20.50
C LYS A 269 -19.72 0.85 19.24
N GLU A 270 -19.27 1.83 18.49
CA GLU A 270 -18.32 1.59 17.40
C GLU A 270 -16.96 1.18 17.95
N GLU A 271 -16.39 0.13 17.38
CA GLU A 271 -15.08 -0.36 17.77
C GLU A 271 -13.98 0.33 16.96
N VAL A 272 -12.94 0.74 17.67
CA VAL A 272 -11.71 1.30 17.10
C VAL A 272 -10.59 0.31 17.30
N HIS A 273 -9.96 -0.12 16.22
CA HIS A 273 -8.80 -1.00 16.25
C HIS A 273 -7.58 -0.26 15.74
N VAL A 274 -6.49 -0.29 16.50
CA VAL A 274 -5.22 0.33 16.14
C VAL A 274 -4.09 -0.69 16.26
N TYR A 275 -3.17 -0.64 15.31
CA TYR A 275 -2.01 -1.53 15.26
C TYR A 275 -0.75 -0.69 15.23
N TYR A 276 0.00 -0.71 16.31
CA TYR A 276 1.24 0.05 16.45
C TYR A 276 2.45 -0.84 16.24
N LEU A 277 3.41 -0.40 15.44
CA LEU A 277 4.71 -1.05 15.36
C LEU A 277 5.31 -1.16 16.77
N ASP A 278 5.59 -2.39 17.21
CA ASP A 278 6.08 -2.63 18.57
C ASP A 278 7.56 -2.26 18.75
N GLN A 279 7.88 -0.98 18.45
CA GLN A 279 9.21 -0.37 18.55
C GLN A 279 9.13 0.98 19.28
N PRO A 280 9.56 1.09 20.54
CA PRO A 280 9.42 2.32 21.32
C PRO A 280 10.08 3.56 20.70
N ALA A 281 11.16 3.36 19.94
CA ALA A 281 11.86 4.46 19.28
C ALA A 281 11.06 5.07 18.11
N ASN A 282 10.13 4.32 17.53
CA ASN A 282 9.27 4.78 16.44
C ASN A 282 8.03 3.89 16.34
N PRO A 283 7.03 4.05 17.22
CA PRO A 283 5.83 3.21 17.25
C PRO A 283 4.83 3.62 16.16
N LEU A 284 5.21 3.43 14.89
CA LEU A 284 4.37 3.77 13.73
C LEU A 284 2.96 3.18 13.86
N THR A 285 1.95 3.94 13.47
CA THR A 285 0.61 3.40 13.24
C THR A 285 0.62 2.60 11.95
N LEU A 286 0.65 1.27 12.06
CA LEU A 286 0.68 0.37 10.90
C LEU A 286 -0.70 0.16 10.30
N ALA A 287 -1.74 0.17 11.14
CA ALA A 287 -3.12 0.10 10.69
C ALA A 287 -4.07 0.72 11.70
N PHE A 288 -5.20 1.18 11.19
CA PHE A 288 -6.30 1.75 11.95
C PHE A 288 -7.62 1.37 11.30
N GLN A 289 -8.63 1.06 12.11
CA GLN A 289 -10.00 0.80 11.65
C GLN A 289 -10.98 1.43 12.63
N LEU A 290 -11.93 2.18 12.09
CA LEU A 290 -13.08 2.71 12.80
C LEU A 290 -14.33 2.05 12.22
N GLY A 291 -15.06 1.31 13.08
CA GLY A 291 -16.25 0.58 12.70
C GLY A 291 -16.06 -0.44 11.56
N PRO A 292 -17.08 -1.21 11.23
CA PRO A 292 -16.97 -2.23 10.19
C PRO A 292 -16.89 -1.68 8.76
N LEU A 293 -17.32 -0.43 8.52
CA LEU A 293 -17.47 0.10 7.17
C LEU A 293 -16.87 1.50 6.93
N ASP A 294 -16.55 2.27 7.97
CA ASP A 294 -16.33 3.70 7.77
C ASP A 294 -14.95 4.11 7.35
N SER A 295 -13.92 3.82 8.13
CA SER A 295 -12.58 4.28 7.79
C SER A 295 -11.53 3.25 8.16
N ARG A 296 -10.70 2.90 7.19
CA ARG A 296 -9.59 1.97 7.38
C ARG A 296 -8.35 2.51 6.73
N LEU A 297 -7.25 2.35 7.42
CA LEU A 297 -5.95 2.61 6.84
C LEU A 297 -4.98 1.47 7.17
N GLN A 298 -4.07 1.22 6.26
CA GLN A 298 -2.98 0.26 6.44
C GLN A 298 -1.72 0.76 5.75
N VAL A 299 -0.62 0.76 6.48
CA VAL A 299 0.70 0.99 5.89
C VAL A 299 1.02 -0.18 4.97
N ILE A 300 1.27 0.13 3.70
CA ILE A 300 1.56 -0.86 2.66
C ILE A 300 3.02 -0.86 2.24
N LYS A 301 3.71 0.28 2.43
CA LYS A 301 5.12 0.41 2.07
C LYS A 301 5.84 1.36 3.02
N ILE A 302 7.04 0.96 3.40
CA ILE A 302 7.99 1.78 4.16
C ILE A 302 9.31 1.81 3.37
N THR A 303 9.84 3.00 3.16
CA THR A 303 11.17 3.18 2.56
C THR A 303 12.07 3.85 3.57
N VAL A 304 13.07 3.11 4.04
CA VAL A 304 14.11 3.60 4.93
C VAL A 304 15.29 4.05 4.08
N PRO A 305 15.77 5.28 4.19
CA PRO A 305 16.94 5.72 3.45
C PRO A 305 18.19 4.94 3.90
N PRO A 306 19.16 4.70 3.01
CA PRO A 306 20.43 4.10 3.40
C PRO A 306 21.15 5.01 4.41
N PRO A 307 21.88 4.44 5.39
CA PRO A 307 22.64 5.22 6.35
C PRO A 307 23.64 6.15 5.63
N ALA A 308 23.86 7.33 6.20
CA ALA A 308 24.71 8.36 5.57
C ALA A 308 26.11 7.87 5.19
N THR A 309 26.65 6.90 5.94
CA THR A 309 27.92 6.24 5.68
C THR A 309 27.92 5.34 4.44
N ALA A 310 26.76 4.85 4.01
CA ALA A 310 26.63 3.98 2.83
C ALA A 310 26.51 4.78 1.51
N LYS A 311 26.28 6.10 1.55
CA LYS A 311 26.25 6.95 0.34
C LYS A 311 27.59 6.98 -0.41
N SER A 312 28.70 6.77 0.29
CA SER A 312 30.03 6.68 -0.33
C SER A 312 30.28 5.37 -1.05
N ALA A 313 29.66 4.26 -0.63
CA ALA A 313 29.82 2.95 -1.26
C ALA A 313 28.88 2.73 -2.47
N ALA A 314 27.75 3.43 -2.52
CA ALA A 314 26.79 3.33 -3.64
C ALA A 314 27.23 4.13 -4.88
N ALA A 315 28.20 5.03 -4.76
CA ALA A 315 28.81 5.75 -5.89
C ALA A 315 29.91 4.95 -6.58
N GLY A 316 30.40 3.87 -5.97
CA GLY A 316 31.34 2.93 -6.57
C GLY A 316 30.57 1.75 -7.15
N GLY A 317 30.49 1.69 -8.48
CA GLY A 317 29.91 0.57 -9.24
C GLY A 317 30.59 -0.74 -8.90
N GLY A 318 30.14 -1.43 -7.84
CA GLY A 318 30.46 -2.82 -7.59
C GLY A 318 29.74 -3.70 -8.61
N GLU A 319 30.41 -4.72 -9.11
CA GLU A 319 30.01 -5.71 -10.13
C GLU A 319 28.79 -6.56 -9.74
N GLY A 320 27.66 -5.94 -9.52
CA GLY A 320 26.38 -6.60 -9.26
C GLY A 320 25.26 -5.61 -9.47
N GLY A 321 24.62 -5.66 -10.64
CA GLY A 321 23.46 -4.83 -10.97
C GLY A 321 22.39 -4.83 -9.86
N SER A 322 21.54 -3.80 -9.81
CA SER A 322 20.44 -3.73 -8.85
C SER A 322 19.56 -5.00 -8.93
N ALA A 323 18.80 -5.29 -7.87
CA ALA A 323 17.89 -6.45 -7.89
C ALA A 323 16.97 -6.43 -9.13
N MET A 324 16.49 -5.24 -9.51
CA MET A 324 15.72 -5.01 -10.73
C MET A 324 16.53 -5.39 -11.98
N GLU A 325 17.76 -4.94 -12.10
CA GLU A 325 18.63 -5.26 -13.24
C GLU A 325 18.89 -6.75 -13.35
N ARG A 326 19.20 -7.43 -12.25
CA ARG A 326 19.41 -8.89 -12.24
C ARG A 326 18.16 -9.66 -12.67
N ALA A 327 16.99 -9.28 -12.19
CA ALA A 327 15.73 -9.92 -12.58
C ALA A 327 15.43 -9.71 -14.07
N LEU A 328 15.64 -8.49 -14.59
CA LEU A 328 15.47 -8.19 -16.00
C LEU A 328 16.51 -8.94 -16.87
N ALA A 329 17.76 -9.11 -16.39
CA ALA A 329 18.77 -9.88 -17.08
C ALA A 329 18.34 -11.34 -17.33
N THR A 330 17.64 -11.94 -16.38
CA THR A 330 17.07 -13.30 -16.48
C THR A 330 15.66 -13.32 -17.10
N ARG A 331 15.19 -12.21 -17.68
CA ARG A 331 13.84 -12.03 -18.27
C ARG A 331 12.68 -12.28 -17.29
N GLN A 332 12.94 -12.21 -16.00
CA GLN A 332 11.89 -12.28 -15.00
C GLN A 332 11.10 -10.97 -14.98
N PRO A 333 9.78 -11.02 -14.83
CA PRO A 333 8.99 -9.81 -14.64
C PRO A 333 9.34 -9.14 -13.32
N VAL A 334 9.43 -7.83 -13.33
CA VAL A 334 9.72 -7.01 -12.14
C VAL A 334 8.53 -6.13 -11.83
N THR A 335 7.93 -6.34 -10.67
CA THR A 335 6.93 -5.42 -10.15
C THR A 335 7.60 -4.17 -9.60
N VAL A 336 7.18 -3.01 -10.08
CA VAL A 336 7.71 -1.71 -9.68
C VAL A 336 6.74 -1.00 -8.75
N TYR A 337 7.03 -1.00 -7.46
CA TYR A 337 6.17 -0.40 -6.43
C TYR A 337 6.44 1.09 -6.17
N GLY A 338 7.40 1.70 -6.85
CA GLY A 338 7.80 3.09 -6.65
C GLY A 338 7.25 4.06 -7.70
N ILE A 339 6.37 3.62 -8.59
CA ILE A 339 5.69 4.49 -9.56
C ILE A 339 4.30 4.80 -9.03
N TYR A 340 4.11 6.05 -8.61
CA TYR A 340 2.86 6.56 -8.06
C TYR A 340 2.15 7.44 -9.09
N PHE A 341 0.83 7.29 -9.16
CA PHE A 341 -0.03 8.08 -10.03
C PHE A 341 -1.02 8.90 -9.19
N ASP A 342 -1.51 9.99 -9.76
CA ASP A 342 -2.66 10.68 -9.21
C ASP A 342 -3.90 9.77 -9.24
N PHE A 343 -4.84 9.98 -8.33
CA PHE A 343 -6.05 9.18 -8.22
C PHE A 343 -6.83 9.18 -9.54
N GLY A 344 -7.24 8.00 -10.01
CA GLY A 344 -8.00 7.85 -11.28
C GLY A 344 -7.27 8.32 -12.54
N SER A 345 -6.01 8.73 -12.43
CA SER A 345 -5.22 9.39 -13.47
C SER A 345 -3.99 8.58 -13.89
N ALA A 346 -3.37 8.98 -14.99
CA ALA A 346 -2.08 8.50 -15.45
C ALA A 346 -0.95 9.54 -15.21
N THR A 347 -1.23 10.63 -14.52
CA THR A 347 -0.23 11.62 -14.15
C THR A 347 0.73 11.02 -13.11
N ILE A 348 2.01 10.96 -13.44
CA ILE A 348 3.04 10.40 -12.57
C ILE A 348 3.42 11.41 -11.49
N LYS A 349 3.38 11.00 -10.22
CA LYS A 349 3.77 11.83 -9.09
C LYS A 349 5.30 12.04 -9.02
N PRO A 350 5.76 13.18 -8.47
CA PRO A 350 7.19 13.47 -8.31
C PRO A 350 7.97 12.42 -7.52
N GLU A 351 7.31 11.74 -6.58
CA GLU A 351 7.90 10.68 -5.76
C GLU A 351 8.41 9.48 -6.57
N SER A 352 7.93 9.33 -7.82
CA SER A 352 8.32 8.28 -8.75
C SER A 352 9.68 8.54 -9.44
N GLU A 353 10.23 9.75 -9.31
CA GLU A 353 11.43 10.19 -10.06
C GLU A 353 12.64 9.29 -9.81
N ALA A 354 12.86 8.85 -8.57
CA ALA A 354 14.00 7.99 -8.22
C ALA A 354 13.94 6.64 -8.96
N VAL A 355 12.76 6.05 -9.05
CA VAL A 355 12.56 4.74 -9.69
C VAL A 355 12.59 4.87 -11.22
N LEU A 356 12.04 5.94 -11.78
CA LEU A 356 12.13 6.20 -13.22
C LEU A 356 13.58 6.38 -13.65
N ARG A 357 14.40 7.09 -12.87
CA ARG A 357 15.84 7.25 -13.09
C ARG A 357 16.56 5.90 -13.04
N GLN A 358 16.25 5.08 -12.05
CA GLN A 358 16.82 3.73 -11.94
C GLN A 358 16.53 2.87 -13.18
N ILE A 359 15.29 2.90 -13.67
CA ILE A 359 14.90 2.18 -14.90
C ILE A 359 15.71 2.72 -16.10
N ALA A 360 15.82 4.04 -16.23
CA ALA A 360 16.57 4.66 -17.31
C ALA A 360 18.05 4.32 -17.28
N ASP A 361 18.65 4.28 -16.07
CA ASP A 361 20.08 3.92 -15.91
C ASP A 361 20.32 2.46 -16.28
N ILE A 362 19.42 1.54 -15.92
CA ILE A 362 19.47 0.14 -16.37
C ILE A 362 19.39 0.06 -17.89
N MET A 363 18.49 0.82 -18.53
CA MET A 363 18.35 0.84 -19.97
C MET A 363 19.58 1.42 -20.68
N ARG A 364 20.26 2.42 -20.09
CA ARG A 364 21.51 2.99 -20.64
C ARG A 364 22.68 2.01 -20.53
N LYS A 365 22.80 1.30 -19.41
CA LYS A 365 23.83 0.28 -19.22
C LYS A 365 23.67 -0.92 -20.16
N ASN A 366 22.44 -1.20 -20.57
CA ASN A 366 22.09 -2.36 -21.38
C ASN A 366 21.44 -1.91 -22.71
N PRO A 367 22.20 -1.38 -23.69
CA PRO A 367 21.68 -0.77 -24.90
C PRO A 367 20.83 -1.71 -25.77
N ASP A 368 21.09 -3.01 -25.71
CA ASP A 368 20.39 -4.04 -26.49
C ASP A 368 19.07 -4.50 -25.86
N TRP A 369 18.73 -4.01 -24.66
CA TRP A 369 17.50 -4.44 -24.00
C TRP A 369 16.31 -3.64 -24.49
N ASN A 370 15.21 -4.37 -24.74
CA ASN A 370 13.89 -3.82 -24.93
C ASN A 370 13.02 -4.16 -23.71
N LEU A 371 12.23 -3.22 -23.23
CA LEU A 371 11.35 -3.42 -22.08
C LEU A 371 9.88 -3.31 -22.47
N GLY A 372 9.09 -4.28 -22.02
CA GLY A 372 7.64 -4.16 -21.92
C GLY A 372 7.26 -3.50 -20.60
N VAL A 373 6.46 -2.46 -20.65
CA VAL A 373 5.88 -1.75 -19.51
C VAL A 373 4.41 -2.12 -19.41
N SER A 374 4.01 -2.81 -18.36
CA SER A 374 2.66 -3.33 -18.17
C SER A 374 1.98 -2.63 -16.98
N GLY A 375 0.81 -2.04 -17.22
CA GLY A 375 0.01 -1.39 -16.19
C GLY A 375 -1.12 -2.29 -15.70
N TYR A 376 -1.42 -2.23 -14.39
CA TYR A 376 -2.49 -2.99 -13.73
C TYR A 376 -3.27 -2.07 -12.79
N THR A 377 -4.51 -2.48 -12.45
CA THR A 377 -5.37 -1.84 -11.46
C THR A 377 -5.84 -2.89 -10.43
N ASP A 378 -6.46 -2.43 -9.36
CA ASP A 378 -7.33 -3.26 -8.55
C ASP A 378 -8.68 -3.49 -9.24
N ASN A 379 -9.65 -4.13 -8.53
CA ASN A 379 -10.98 -4.42 -9.05
C ASN A 379 -12.00 -3.27 -8.84
N ILE A 380 -11.60 -2.15 -8.25
CA ILE A 380 -12.50 -1.01 -8.04
C ILE A 380 -12.73 -0.26 -9.36
N GLY A 381 -13.99 0.00 -9.67
CA GLY A 381 -14.40 0.58 -10.95
C GLY A 381 -14.73 -0.48 -12.00
N GLY A 382 -15.17 -0.05 -13.17
CA GLY A 382 -15.56 -0.96 -14.24
C GLY A 382 -14.36 -1.47 -15.05
N ASP A 383 -14.42 -2.70 -15.53
CA ASP A 383 -13.32 -3.35 -16.28
C ASP A 383 -12.82 -2.53 -17.46
N LYS A 384 -13.74 -1.93 -18.24
CA LYS A 384 -13.39 -1.08 -19.38
C LYS A 384 -12.61 0.17 -18.93
N ALA A 385 -13.02 0.80 -17.83
CA ALA A 385 -12.33 1.96 -17.27
C ALA A 385 -10.95 1.57 -16.73
N ASN A 386 -10.84 0.46 -16.00
CA ASN A 386 -9.60 -0.08 -15.47
C ASN A 386 -8.61 -0.48 -16.58
N LEU A 387 -9.12 -1.13 -17.65
CA LEU A 387 -8.28 -1.44 -18.82
C LEU A 387 -7.72 -0.15 -19.45
N ALA A 388 -8.58 0.83 -19.72
CA ALA A 388 -8.15 2.11 -20.29
C ALA A 388 -7.19 2.87 -19.36
N LEU A 389 -7.41 2.87 -18.03
CA LEU A 389 -6.54 3.53 -17.07
C LEU A 389 -5.16 2.86 -17.04
N SER A 390 -5.10 1.53 -16.98
CA SER A 390 -3.85 0.79 -16.96
C SER A 390 -3.02 1.00 -18.26
N GLN A 391 -3.68 1.10 -19.41
CA GLN A 391 -3.03 1.44 -20.68
C GLN A 391 -2.43 2.84 -20.63
N ARG A 392 -3.19 3.85 -20.18
CA ARG A 392 -2.68 5.22 -20.04
C ARG A 392 -1.52 5.32 -19.05
N ARG A 393 -1.55 4.57 -17.93
CA ARG A 393 -0.45 4.55 -16.96
C ARG A 393 0.83 3.95 -17.54
N ALA A 394 0.72 2.84 -18.26
CA ALA A 394 1.87 2.24 -18.96
C ALA A 394 2.45 3.20 -20.00
N ALA A 395 1.60 3.87 -20.78
CA ALA A 395 2.01 4.89 -21.75
C ALA A 395 2.71 6.08 -21.07
N ALA A 396 2.18 6.58 -19.94
CA ALA A 396 2.81 7.68 -19.21
C ALA A 396 4.20 7.35 -18.67
N VAL A 397 4.43 6.09 -18.22
CA VAL A 397 5.77 5.63 -17.83
C VAL A 397 6.71 5.62 -19.04
N LYS A 398 6.27 5.07 -20.16
CA LYS A 398 7.03 5.13 -21.43
C LYS A 398 7.38 6.57 -21.79
N ASP A 399 6.39 7.46 -21.81
CA ASP A 399 6.59 8.87 -22.19
C ASP A 399 7.56 9.57 -21.25
N ALA A 400 7.51 9.31 -19.95
CA ALA A 400 8.48 9.82 -18.99
C ALA A 400 9.91 9.33 -19.29
N LEU A 401 10.07 8.04 -19.61
CA LEU A 401 11.38 7.48 -19.99
C LEU A 401 11.91 8.04 -21.29
N LEU A 402 11.04 8.30 -22.27
CA LEU A 402 11.43 8.93 -23.54
C LEU A 402 11.84 10.41 -23.34
N THR A 403 10.95 11.19 -22.71
CA THR A 403 11.09 12.65 -22.69
C THR A 403 12.08 13.15 -21.65
N ARG A 404 12.10 12.57 -20.46
CA ARG A 404 12.97 13.00 -19.36
C ARG A 404 14.35 12.32 -19.41
N TYR A 405 14.40 11.08 -19.90
CA TYR A 405 15.61 10.25 -19.84
C TYR A 405 16.16 9.85 -21.20
N GLN A 406 15.50 10.25 -22.29
CA GLN A 406 15.96 10.07 -23.68
C GLN A 406 16.15 8.60 -24.07
N ILE A 407 15.35 7.70 -23.52
CA ILE A 407 15.33 6.29 -23.93
C ILE A 407 14.64 6.21 -25.30
N ALA A 408 15.27 5.50 -26.27
CA ALA A 408 14.74 5.42 -27.62
C ALA A 408 13.33 4.75 -27.67
N PRO A 409 12.39 5.31 -28.46
CA PRO A 409 10.98 4.86 -28.49
C PRO A 409 10.81 3.38 -28.84
N GLY A 410 11.64 2.86 -29.76
CA GLY A 410 11.60 1.46 -30.22
C GLY A 410 12.02 0.44 -29.16
N ARG A 411 12.62 0.91 -28.05
CA ARG A 411 13.06 0.05 -26.95
C ARG A 411 11.99 -0.16 -25.86
N LEU A 412 10.83 0.52 -25.99
CA LEU A 412 9.78 0.48 -24.99
C LEU A 412 8.42 0.09 -25.61
N ALA A 413 7.90 -1.05 -25.25
CA ALA A 413 6.54 -1.48 -25.52
C ALA A 413 5.64 -1.25 -24.31
N THR A 414 4.34 -0.99 -24.53
CA THR A 414 3.38 -0.76 -23.43
C THR A 414 2.19 -1.70 -23.54
N GLY A 415 1.64 -2.11 -22.39
CA GLY A 415 0.41 -2.87 -22.29
C GLY A 415 -0.38 -2.49 -21.04
N GLY A 416 -1.70 -2.49 -21.14
CA GLY A 416 -2.59 -2.33 -19.98
C GLY A 416 -3.44 -3.56 -19.81
N TYR A 417 -3.63 -4.01 -18.59
CA TYR A 417 -4.30 -5.25 -18.25
C TYR A 417 -5.48 -5.06 -17.28
N GLY A 418 -5.73 -3.82 -16.83
CA GLY A 418 -6.78 -3.55 -15.86
C GLY A 418 -6.65 -4.44 -14.63
N ALA A 419 -7.75 -4.97 -14.15
CA ALA A 419 -7.81 -5.86 -12.98
C ALA A 419 -7.60 -7.35 -13.35
N ALA A 420 -7.24 -7.69 -14.60
CA ALA A 420 -7.27 -9.08 -15.11
C ALA A 420 -6.21 -10.01 -14.50
N ALA A 421 -5.20 -9.50 -13.81
CA ALA A 421 -4.14 -10.31 -13.23
C ALA A 421 -3.75 -9.82 -11.83
N PRO A 422 -4.62 -9.99 -10.84
CA PRO A 422 -4.29 -9.66 -9.47
C PRO A 422 -3.16 -10.56 -8.96
N ILE A 423 -2.23 -9.97 -8.24
CA ILE A 423 -1.14 -10.69 -7.54
C ILE A 423 -1.46 -10.91 -6.08
N GLU A 424 -2.46 -10.20 -5.56
CA GLU A 424 -2.96 -10.32 -4.19
C GLU A 424 -4.49 -10.20 -4.17
N SER A 425 -5.11 -10.58 -3.06
CA SER A 425 -6.57 -10.48 -2.90
C SER A 425 -7.03 -9.03 -2.94
N ASN A 426 -8.07 -8.74 -3.72
CA ASN A 426 -8.72 -7.43 -3.71
C ASN A 426 -9.63 -7.20 -2.47
N ALA A 427 -9.81 -8.21 -1.62
CA ALA A 427 -10.57 -8.08 -0.37
C ALA A 427 -9.83 -7.27 0.71
N THR A 428 -8.52 -7.06 0.58
CA THR A 428 -7.71 -6.31 1.54
C THR A 428 -7.17 -5.00 0.95
N LEU A 429 -6.94 -4.01 1.80
CA LEU A 429 -6.32 -2.74 1.40
C LEU A 429 -4.92 -2.95 0.82
N GLU A 430 -4.09 -3.77 1.48
CA GLU A 430 -2.75 -4.12 1.00
C GLU A 430 -2.84 -4.77 -0.38
N GLY A 431 -3.71 -5.77 -0.53
CA GLY A 431 -3.83 -6.51 -1.78
C GLY A 431 -4.27 -5.62 -2.94
N ARG A 432 -5.26 -4.75 -2.73
CA ARG A 432 -5.66 -3.77 -3.75
C ARG A 432 -4.52 -2.80 -4.10
N ALA A 433 -3.83 -2.28 -3.12
CA ALA A 433 -2.68 -1.40 -3.35
C ALA A 433 -1.57 -2.09 -4.15
N ARG A 434 -1.31 -3.38 -3.88
CA ARG A 434 -0.33 -4.18 -4.63
C ARG A 434 -0.79 -4.52 -6.05
N ASN A 435 -2.10 -4.65 -6.27
CA ASN A 435 -2.66 -4.86 -7.60
C ASN A 435 -2.56 -3.61 -8.47
N ARG A 436 -2.59 -2.39 -7.89
CA ARG A 436 -2.31 -1.12 -8.58
C ARG A 436 -0.82 -0.94 -8.83
N ARG A 437 -0.27 -1.63 -9.85
CA ARG A 437 1.16 -1.72 -10.10
C ARG A 437 1.57 -1.50 -11.54
N VAL A 438 2.83 -1.27 -11.74
CA VAL A 438 3.52 -1.36 -13.03
C VAL A 438 4.48 -2.54 -12.99
N GLU A 439 4.50 -3.33 -14.04
CA GLU A 439 5.50 -4.39 -14.23
C GLU A 439 6.40 -4.08 -15.43
N LEU A 440 7.67 -4.40 -15.26
CA LEU A 440 8.66 -4.36 -16.34
C LEU A 440 9.06 -5.78 -16.72
N ARG A 441 9.21 -6.02 -18.00
CA ARG A 441 9.73 -7.29 -18.52
C ARG A 441 10.67 -7.03 -19.69
N ARG A 442 11.88 -7.61 -19.64
CA ARG A 442 12.77 -7.62 -20.78
C ARG A 442 12.17 -8.53 -21.88
N GLN A 443 12.09 -8.01 -23.10
CA GLN A 443 11.62 -8.71 -24.29
C GLN A 443 12.73 -9.46 -25.00
#